data_9496e867b66952ee7e64e60c94a6419c
#
_entry.id   9496e867b66952ee7e64e60c94a6419c
#
_cell.length_a   1.000
_cell.length_b   1.000
_cell.length_c   1.000
_cell.angle_alpha   90.00
_cell.angle_beta   90.00
_cell.angle_gamma   90.00
#
_symmetry.space_group_name_H-M   'P 1'
#
loop_
_entity.id
_entity.type
_entity.pdbx_description
1 polymer ?
#
loop_
_entity_poly.entity_id
_entity_poly.type
_entity_poly.pdbx_seq_one_letter_code
_entity_poly.pdbx_strand_id
1 'polypeptide(L)'
;EGEPIAETAGLFGKFKKKYNSPYAGTIETVSDVTGQVILRGPDIPVEVKAYVTGTVTEVNPEIGCTIEADVAFIQGIFGIGGETCGPIKFAVESCDETLTESNISADMRGCVVIGGARLTDDAIEAARKAGVAALIGGGMDDQDLKEFLGYDLGVAITGSEKKGITVIVTEGFGD
;
A
#
# COMPACT_ATOMS: atom_id res chain seq x y z
N GLU A 1 -24.87 -9.29 13.13
CA GLU A 1 -24.66 -10.48 12.31
C GLU A 1 -25.48 -11.65 12.90
N GLY A 2 -26.11 -12.45 12.03
CA GLY A 2 -26.94 -13.59 12.50
C GLY A 2 -28.34 -13.23 13.02
N GLU A 3 -28.67 -11.96 13.17
CA GLU A 3 -30.03 -11.56 13.57
C GLU A 3 -31.03 -11.70 12.42
N PRO A 4 -32.30 -12.07 12.69
CA PRO A 4 -33.30 -12.20 11.66
C PRO A 4 -33.71 -10.82 11.10
N ILE A 5 -33.58 -10.65 9.79
CA ILE A 5 -33.94 -9.42 9.07
C ILE A 5 -35.26 -9.55 8.31
N ALA A 6 -35.70 -10.79 8.06
CA ALA A 6 -37.00 -11.06 7.42
C ALA A 6 -37.53 -12.43 7.86
N GLU A 7 -38.84 -12.56 7.84
CA GLU A 7 -39.56 -13.81 8.14
C GLU A 7 -40.73 -13.99 7.16
N THR A 8 -40.92 -15.20 6.64
CA THR A 8 -42.08 -15.49 5.84
C THR A 8 -43.30 -15.71 6.75
N ALA A 9 -44.50 -15.24 6.30
CA ALA A 9 -45.72 -15.38 7.06
C ALA A 9 -46.16 -16.84 7.33
N GLY A 10 -45.67 -17.77 6.49
CA GLY A 10 -46.06 -19.18 6.55
C GLY A 10 -47.52 -19.44 6.29
N LEU A 11 -47.86 -20.67 5.90
CA LEU A 11 -49.25 -21.08 5.70
C LEU A 11 -49.89 -21.45 7.05
N PHE A 12 -50.94 -20.76 7.49
CA PHE A 12 -51.64 -20.91 8.79
C PHE A 12 -50.67 -20.81 10.00
N GLY A 13 -49.62 -19.97 9.90
CA GLY A 13 -48.66 -19.81 10.99
C GLY A 13 -47.63 -20.94 11.16
N LYS A 14 -47.67 -21.95 10.28
CA LYS A 14 -46.71 -23.05 10.22
C LYS A 14 -45.74 -22.84 9.07
N PHE A 15 -44.53 -23.39 9.18
CA PHE A 15 -43.44 -23.27 8.16
C PHE A 15 -42.90 -21.84 7.94
N LYS A 16 -42.75 -21.10 9.02
CA LYS A 16 -42.06 -19.83 8.99
C LYS A 16 -40.56 -20.02 8.67
N LYS A 17 -40.07 -19.32 7.68
CA LYS A 17 -38.64 -19.29 7.34
C LYS A 17 -38.08 -17.93 7.71
N LYS A 18 -37.01 -17.93 8.51
CA LYS A 18 -36.27 -16.73 8.89
C LYS A 18 -35.05 -16.55 7.98
N TYR A 19 -34.80 -15.32 7.60
CA TYR A 19 -33.61 -14.90 6.88
C TYR A 19 -32.78 -14.04 7.81
N ASN A 20 -31.58 -14.50 8.13
CA ASN A 20 -30.68 -13.81 9.05
C ASN A 20 -29.71 -12.92 8.27
N SER A 21 -29.26 -11.83 8.90
CA SER A 21 -28.27 -10.95 8.33
C SER A 21 -26.93 -11.69 8.14
N PRO A 22 -26.34 -11.67 6.93
CA PRO A 22 -25.03 -12.30 6.67
C PRO A 22 -23.85 -11.55 7.29
N TYR A 23 -24.05 -10.27 7.68
CA TYR A 23 -23.00 -9.43 8.28
C TYR A 23 -23.60 -8.42 9.26
N ALA A 24 -22.73 -7.82 10.08
CA ALA A 24 -23.12 -6.74 10.99
C ALA A 24 -23.42 -5.45 10.18
N GLY A 25 -24.45 -4.72 10.56
CA GLY A 25 -24.85 -3.50 9.88
C GLY A 25 -26.23 -3.03 10.29
N THR A 26 -26.70 -1.97 9.64
CA THR A 26 -28.03 -1.39 9.86
C THR A 26 -28.89 -1.57 8.60
N ILE A 27 -30.16 -1.83 8.77
CA ILE A 27 -31.10 -1.84 7.65
C ILE A 27 -31.27 -0.38 7.20
N GLU A 28 -30.87 -0.08 5.99
CA GLU A 28 -30.97 1.27 5.41
C GLU A 28 -32.34 1.47 4.71
N THR A 29 -32.76 0.48 3.93
CA THR A 29 -33.99 0.59 3.16
C THR A 29 -34.64 -0.78 3.00
N VAL A 30 -35.95 -0.80 3.06
CA VAL A 30 -36.79 -1.95 2.71
C VAL A 30 -37.76 -1.50 1.63
N SER A 31 -37.77 -2.18 0.48
CA SER A 31 -38.68 -1.87 -0.61
C SER A 31 -39.93 -2.75 -0.52
N ASP A 32 -41.08 -2.13 -0.32
CA ASP A 32 -42.38 -2.82 -0.31
C ASP A 32 -42.79 -3.32 -1.70
N VAL A 33 -42.19 -2.76 -2.76
CA VAL A 33 -42.52 -3.12 -4.15
C VAL A 33 -41.72 -4.33 -4.62
N THR A 34 -40.43 -4.35 -4.33
CA THR A 34 -39.51 -5.40 -4.82
C THR A 34 -39.15 -6.43 -3.77
N GLY A 35 -39.39 -6.16 -2.50
CA GLY A 35 -38.97 -6.98 -1.36
C GLY A 35 -37.47 -6.93 -1.09
N GLN A 36 -36.76 -6.00 -1.72
CA GLN A 36 -35.32 -5.84 -1.48
C GLN A 36 -35.04 -5.17 -0.14
N VAL A 37 -34.05 -5.68 0.56
CA VAL A 37 -33.54 -5.11 1.81
C VAL A 37 -32.08 -4.68 1.58
N ILE A 38 -31.80 -3.40 1.77
CA ILE A 38 -30.44 -2.85 1.71
C ILE A 38 -29.88 -2.79 3.12
N LEU A 39 -28.74 -3.45 3.31
CA LEU A 39 -27.98 -3.42 4.55
C LEU A 39 -26.75 -2.55 4.36
N ARG A 40 -26.59 -1.55 5.23
CA ARG A 40 -25.35 -0.76 5.34
C ARG A 40 -24.44 -1.42 6.35
N GLY A 41 -23.23 -1.79 5.93
CA GLY A 41 -22.16 -2.22 6.83
C GLY A 41 -21.66 -1.06 7.70
N PRO A 42 -20.76 -1.35 8.66
CA PRO A 42 -20.09 -0.30 9.42
C PRO A 42 -19.28 0.60 8.50
N ASP A 43 -19.14 1.86 8.87
CA ASP A 43 -18.33 2.81 8.13
C ASP A 43 -16.87 2.32 8.07
N ILE A 44 -16.27 2.38 6.88
CA ILE A 44 -14.87 2.05 6.67
C ILE A 44 -14.09 3.36 6.84
N PRO A 45 -13.26 3.48 7.89
CA PRO A 45 -12.48 4.69 8.08
C PRO A 45 -11.47 4.85 6.94
N VAL A 46 -11.40 6.04 6.37
CA VAL A 46 -10.36 6.42 5.40
C VAL A 46 -9.30 7.18 6.17
N GLU A 47 -8.09 6.62 6.21
CA GLU A 47 -6.94 7.23 6.87
C GLU A 47 -5.92 7.69 5.83
N VAL A 48 -5.45 8.92 5.96
CA VAL A 48 -4.31 9.45 5.20
C VAL A 48 -3.19 9.73 6.18
N LYS A 49 -2.06 9.04 6.00
CA LYS A 49 -0.88 9.19 6.86
C LYS A 49 0.03 10.28 6.32
N ALA A 50 0.61 11.07 7.22
CA ALA A 50 1.57 12.10 6.84
C ALA A 50 2.94 11.55 6.43
N TYR A 51 3.29 10.35 6.89
CA TYR A 51 4.61 9.70 6.71
C TYR A 51 5.81 10.53 7.21
N VAL A 52 5.56 11.63 7.91
CA VAL A 52 6.57 12.52 8.47
C VAL A 52 6.17 12.94 9.87
N THR A 53 7.17 13.07 10.75
CA THR A 53 6.97 13.66 12.08
C THR A 53 7.12 15.17 11.98
N GLY A 54 6.13 15.93 12.44
CA GLY A 54 6.14 17.37 12.32
C GLY A 54 5.08 18.03 13.22
N THR A 55 4.91 19.34 13.04
CA THR A 55 3.92 20.15 13.74
C THR A 55 2.77 20.50 12.81
N VAL A 56 1.55 20.29 13.27
CA VAL A 56 0.36 20.76 12.53
C VAL A 56 0.30 22.28 12.65
N THR A 57 0.42 22.98 11.53
CA THR A 57 0.40 24.44 11.46
C THR A 57 -0.95 24.99 11.02
N GLU A 58 -1.73 24.20 10.29
CA GLU A 58 -3.06 24.59 9.83
C GLU A 58 -3.98 23.40 9.79
N VAL A 59 -5.23 23.58 10.19
CA VAL A 59 -6.28 22.56 10.07
C VAL A 59 -7.33 23.05 9.08
N ASN A 60 -7.52 22.28 8.01
CA ASN A 60 -8.55 22.53 6.99
C ASN A 60 -9.69 21.54 7.22
N PRO A 61 -10.82 21.94 7.86
CA PRO A 61 -11.93 21.05 8.18
C PRO A 61 -12.40 20.28 6.93
N GLU A 62 -12.66 18.97 7.09
CA GLU A 62 -13.12 18.05 6.03
C GLU A 62 -12.11 17.77 4.90
N ILE A 63 -10.99 18.48 4.84
CA ILE A 63 -9.97 18.33 3.79
C ILE A 63 -8.70 17.68 4.34
N GLY A 64 -8.22 18.17 5.51
CA GLY A 64 -6.97 17.68 6.11
C GLY A 64 -6.27 18.72 6.97
N CYS A 65 -4.95 18.62 7.03
CA CYS A 65 -4.12 19.59 7.76
C CYS A 65 -2.78 19.80 7.05
N THR A 66 -2.16 20.94 7.32
CA THR A 66 -0.79 21.24 6.91
C THR A 66 0.17 20.84 8.03
N ILE A 67 1.20 20.08 7.69
CA ILE A 67 2.24 19.63 8.62
C ILE A 67 3.57 20.25 8.19
N GLU A 68 4.24 20.89 9.13
CA GLU A 68 5.57 21.46 8.96
C GLU A 68 6.61 20.60 9.69
N ALA A 69 7.71 20.27 9.01
CA ALA A 69 8.78 19.43 9.53
C ALA A 69 10.13 19.88 8.98
N ASP A 70 11.16 19.82 9.84
CA ASP A 70 12.55 20.00 9.41
C ASP A 70 13.09 18.66 8.93
N VAL A 71 13.29 18.52 7.62
CA VAL A 71 13.69 17.26 6.98
C VAL A 71 14.75 17.50 5.91
N ALA A 72 15.57 16.47 5.64
CA ALA A 72 16.32 16.41 4.39
C ALA A 72 15.39 15.88 3.28
N PHE A 73 15.37 16.56 2.15
CA PHE A 73 14.55 16.19 1.00
C PHE A 73 15.44 15.73 -0.14
N ILE A 74 15.22 14.49 -0.60
CA ILE A 74 15.93 13.90 -1.75
C ILE A 74 14.88 13.52 -2.78
N GLN A 75 15.00 14.08 -3.98
CA GLN A 75 14.10 13.79 -5.08
C GLN A 75 14.70 12.71 -5.99
N GLY A 76 13.93 11.62 -6.21
CA GLY A 76 14.27 10.63 -7.21
C GLY A 76 13.68 10.92 -8.58
N ILE A 77 14.07 10.12 -9.57
CA ILE A 77 13.54 10.20 -10.95
C ILE A 77 12.12 9.63 -10.97
N PHE A 78 11.92 8.49 -10.33
CA PHE A 78 10.60 7.88 -10.15
C PHE A 78 10.59 6.92 -8.95
N GLY A 79 9.38 6.59 -8.49
CA GLY A 79 9.13 5.61 -7.45
C GLY A 79 7.94 4.72 -7.79
N ILE A 80 7.97 3.49 -7.33
CA ILE A 80 6.93 2.47 -7.54
C ILE A 80 6.63 1.81 -6.20
N GLY A 81 5.37 1.50 -5.93
CA GLY A 81 4.94 0.75 -4.74
C GLY A 81 4.22 1.56 -3.68
N GLY A 82 4.02 2.86 -3.92
CA GLY A 82 3.33 3.78 -3.00
C GLY A 82 4.21 4.31 -1.88
N GLU A 83 3.59 5.00 -0.92
CA GLU A 83 4.26 5.64 0.20
C GLU A 83 4.56 4.64 1.32
N THR A 84 5.75 4.77 1.90
CA THR A 84 6.16 3.97 3.07
C THR A 84 7.12 4.76 3.95
N CYS A 85 7.39 4.24 5.14
CA CYS A 85 8.40 4.78 6.06
C CYS A 85 9.05 3.66 6.86
N GLY A 86 10.26 3.89 7.30
CA GLY A 86 11.02 2.95 8.14
C GLY A 86 12.40 3.49 8.50
N PRO A 87 13.11 2.80 9.40
CA PRO A 87 14.52 3.10 9.68
C PRO A 87 15.37 2.95 8.43
N ILE A 88 16.35 3.83 8.25
CA ILE A 88 17.29 3.75 7.13
C ILE A 88 18.39 2.73 7.45
N LYS A 89 18.71 1.88 6.46
CA LYS A 89 19.88 0.99 6.47
C LYS A 89 20.60 1.05 5.14
N PHE A 90 21.93 1.02 5.20
CA PHE A 90 22.78 0.88 4.03
C PHE A 90 23.06 -0.61 3.79
N ALA A 91 22.84 -1.09 2.57
CA ALA A 91 23.12 -2.47 2.18
C ALA A 91 24.44 -2.64 1.46
N VAL A 92 25.08 -1.54 1.08
CA VAL A 92 26.37 -1.49 0.38
C VAL A 92 27.31 -0.52 1.12
N GLU A 93 28.61 -0.69 0.90
CA GLU A 93 29.65 0.15 1.53
C GLU A 93 29.99 1.38 0.67
N SER A 94 29.83 1.26 -0.65
CA SER A 94 30.08 2.33 -1.62
C SER A 94 28.85 2.64 -2.46
N CYS A 95 28.72 3.91 -2.87
CA CYS A 95 27.66 4.35 -3.76
C CYS A 95 27.75 3.75 -5.18
N ASP A 96 28.94 3.28 -5.59
CA ASP A 96 29.19 2.70 -6.92
C ASP A 96 28.83 1.22 -7.02
N GLU A 97 28.51 0.59 -5.89
CA GLU A 97 28.21 -0.85 -5.86
C GLU A 97 26.83 -1.17 -6.47
N THR A 98 26.73 -2.38 -7.03
CA THR A 98 25.45 -2.97 -7.42
C THR A 98 24.84 -3.70 -6.23
N LEU A 99 23.57 -3.40 -5.94
CA LEU A 99 22.80 -4.14 -4.95
C LEU A 99 22.37 -5.47 -5.53
N THR A 100 22.76 -6.56 -4.87
CA THR A 100 22.41 -7.94 -5.21
C THR A 100 21.65 -8.60 -4.07
N GLU A 101 21.09 -9.80 -4.30
CA GLU A 101 20.39 -10.58 -3.27
C GLU A 101 21.27 -10.83 -2.02
N SER A 102 22.58 -11.00 -2.21
CA SER A 102 23.53 -11.26 -1.09
C SER A 102 23.70 -10.09 -0.12
N ASN A 103 23.34 -8.89 -0.53
CA ASN A 103 23.35 -7.70 0.31
C ASN A 103 22.11 -7.57 1.22
N ILE A 104 21.07 -8.38 0.96
CA ILE A 104 19.81 -8.31 1.69
C ILE A 104 19.83 -9.31 2.84
N SER A 105 19.55 -8.82 4.04
CA SER A 105 19.53 -9.62 5.27
C SER A 105 18.19 -9.49 6.02
N ALA A 106 17.88 -10.47 6.86
CA ALA A 106 16.61 -10.54 7.58
C ALA A 106 16.38 -9.38 8.58
N ASP A 107 17.46 -8.77 9.06
CA ASP A 107 17.42 -7.63 9.98
C ASP A 107 17.06 -6.30 9.31
N MET A 108 16.92 -6.30 7.97
CA MET A 108 16.42 -5.18 7.17
C MET A 108 14.90 -5.13 7.08
N ARG A 109 14.21 -6.05 7.74
CA ARG A 109 12.75 -6.08 7.76
C ARG A 109 12.15 -4.75 8.26
N GLY A 110 11.22 -4.18 7.48
CA GLY A 110 10.58 -2.90 7.78
C GLY A 110 11.47 -1.67 7.62
N CYS A 111 12.70 -1.84 7.13
CA CYS A 111 13.62 -0.74 6.89
C CYS A 111 13.46 -0.16 5.49
N VAL A 112 13.87 1.09 5.33
CA VAL A 112 14.19 1.72 4.05
C VAL A 112 15.67 1.44 3.78
N VAL A 113 15.95 0.65 2.77
CA VAL A 113 17.31 0.18 2.46
C VAL A 113 17.88 0.98 1.31
N ILE A 114 19.07 1.55 1.55
CA ILE A 114 19.85 2.29 0.56
C ILE A 114 20.80 1.30 -0.12
N GLY A 115 20.63 1.11 -1.43
CA GLY A 115 21.55 0.42 -2.31
C GLY A 115 22.58 1.38 -2.91
N GLY A 116 23.40 0.88 -3.82
CA GLY A 116 24.38 1.67 -4.54
C GLY A 116 23.87 2.19 -5.88
N ALA A 117 24.75 2.22 -6.86
CA ALA A 117 24.48 2.75 -8.18
C ALA A 117 23.36 1.99 -8.93
N ARG A 118 23.28 0.66 -8.73
CA ARG A 118 22.35 -0.20 -9.45
C ARG A 118 21.58 -1.12 -8.53
N LEU A 119 20.26 -1.23 -8.77
CA LEU A 119 19.38 -2.24 -8.20
C LEU A 119 19.15 -3.35 -9.22
N THR A 120 19.24 -4.63 -8.79
CA THR A 120 18.89 -5.78 -9.61
C THR A 120 17.52 -6.34 -9.22
N ASP A 121 16.83 -7.02 -10.13
CA ASP A 121 15.55 -7.67 -9.85
C ASP A 121 15.67 -8.71 -8.73
N ASP A 122 16.73 -9.52 -8.73
CA ASP A 122 17.01 -10.51 -7.68
C ASP A 122 17.13 -9.85 -6.29
N ALA A 123 17.76 -8.67 -6.20
CA ALA A 123 17.84 -7.91 -4.96
C ALA A 123 16.47 -7.40 -4.50
N ILE A 124 15.65 -6.93 -5.42
CA ILE A 124 14.30 -6.45 -5.12
C ILE A 124 13.42 -7.60 -4.63
N GLU A 125 13.47 -8.76 -5.29
CA GLU A 125 12.74 -9.96 -4.88
C GLU A 125 13.21 -10.48 -3.51
N ALA A 126 14.52 -10.47 -3.23
CA ALA A 126 15.06 -10.82 -1.93
C ALA A 126 14.59 -9.85 -0.84
N ALA A 127 14.63 -8.55 -1.11
CA ALA A 127 14.16 -7.51 -0.20
C ALA A 127 12.66 -7.64 0.08
N ARG A 128 11.85 -7.89 -0.95
CA ARG A 128 10.42 -8.12 -0.81
C ARG A 128 10.12 -9.34 0.07
N LYS A 129 10.84 -10.46 -0.13
CA LYS A 129 10.72 -11.68 0.69
C LYS A 129 11.16 -11.44 2.13
N ALA A 130 12.21 -10.64 2.36
CA ALA A 130 12.68 -10.27 3.69
C ALA A 130 11.73 -9.29 4.41
N GLY A 131 10.80 -8.67 3.69
CA GLY A 131 9.86 -7.69 4.22
C GLY A 131 10.46 -6.31 4.41
N VAL A 132 11.42 -5.93 3.56
CA VAL A 132 11.96 -4.57 3.45
C VAL A 132 10.84 -3.62 3.04
N ALA A 133 10.77 -2.43 3.65
CA ALA A 133 9.73 -1.45 3.35
C ALA A 133 9.97 -0.74 2.01
N ALA A 134 11.21 -0.29 1.78
CA ALA A 134 11.60 0.32 0.52
C ALA A 134 13.06 0.04 0.17
N LEU A 135 13.36 0.04 -1.14
CA LEU A 135 14.70 0.10 -1.70
C LEU A 135 14.91 1.42 -2.42
N ILE A 136 16.06 2.04 -2.19
CA ILE A 136 16.49 3.26 -2.87
C ILE A 136 17.84 3.00 -3.52
N GLY A 137 17.98 3.29 -4.81
CA GLY A 137 19.25 3.14 -5.53
C GLY A 137 19.38 4.14 -6.66
N GLY A 138 20.56 4.22 -7.24
CA GLY A 138 20.89 5.14 -8.32
C GLY A 138 20.09 4.85 -9.58
N GLY A 139 20.14 3.62 -10.05
CA GLY A 139 19.53 3.20 -11.29
C GLY A 139 19.05 1.75 -11.28
N MET A 140 18.42 1.36 -12.37
CA MET A 140 17.90 0.03 -12.63
C MET A 140 17.88 -0.20 -14.13
N ASP A 141 18.28 -1.38 -14.59
CA ASP A 141 18.19 -1.72 -16.01
C ASP A 141 16.73 -1.89 -16.44
N ASP A 142 16.47 -1.63 -17.71
CA ASP A 142 15.17 -1.77 -18.34
C ASP A 142 14.59 -3.18 -18.18
N GLN A 143 15.44 -4.21 -18.25
CA GLN A 143 15.02 -5.59 -18.09
C GLN A 143 14.64 -5.90 -16.63
N ASP A 144 15.47 -5.50 -15.67
CA ASP A 144 15.18 -5.66 -14.23
C ASP A 144 13.87 -4.95 -13.88
N LEU A 145 13.64 -3.75 -14.45
CA LEU A 145 12.42 -3.00 -14.24
C LEU A 145 11.18 -3.69 -14.84
N LYS A 146 11.30 -4.28 -16.03
CA LYS A 146 10.22 -5.06 -16.65
C LYS A 146 9.87 -6.30 -15.83
N GLU A 147 10.88 -7.02 -15.33
CA GLU A 147 10.68 -8.20 -14.49
C GLU A 147 9.98 -7.83 -13.19
N PHE A 148 10.42 -6.75 -12.54
CA PHE A 148 9.78 -6.22 -11.34
C PHE A 148 8.34 -5.75 -11.59
N LEU A 149 8.09 -5.02 -12.67
CA LEU A 149 6.74 -4.54 -13.02
C LEU A 149 5.82 -5.67 -13.50
N GLY A 150 6.37 -6.66 -14.22
CA GLY A 150 5.61 -7.73 -14.87
C GLY A 150 4.91 -7.28 -16.17
N TYR A 151 5.27 -6.11 -16.71
CA TYR A 151 4.77 -5.58 -17.99
C TYR A 151 5.79 -4.63 -18.63
N ASP A 152 5.65 -4.39 -19.94
CA ASP A 152 6.53 -3.49 -20.69
C ASP A 152 6.31 -2.00 -20.33
N LEU A 153 7.39 -1.23 -20.32
CA LEU A 153 7.42 0.21 -20.02
C LEU A 153 6.59 1.11 -20.95
N GLY A 154 5.92 0.55 -21.95
CA GLY A 154 4.97 1.29 -22.81
C GLY A 154 3.66 1.68 -22.12
N VAL A 155 3.41 1.19 -20.91
CA VAL A 155 2.25 1.52 -20.09
C VAL A 155 2.65 2.57 -19.06
N ALA A 156 1.79 3.54 -18.79
CA ALA A 156 2.07 4.58 -17.80
C ALA A 156 2.29 3.98 -16.41
N ILE A 157 3.44 4.25 -15.81
CA ILE A 157 3.74 3.92 -14.42
C ILE A 157 3.04 4.97 -13.56
N THR A 158 2.13 4.55 -12.69
CA THR A 158 1.36 5.45 -11.80
C THR A 158 2.03 5.66 -10.45
N GLY A 159 3.02 4.82 -10.10
CA GLY A 159 3.71 4.83 -8.81
C GLY A 159 2.95 4.14 -7.68
N SER A 160 1.66 3.87 -7.86
CA SER A 160 0.79 3.27 -6.85
C SER A 160 0.60 1.74 -7.00
N GLU A 161 1.38 1.11 -7.85
CA GLU A 161 1.35 -0.33 -8.08
C GLU A 161 1.65 -1.12 -6.80
N LYS A 162 0.74 -1.97 -6.38
CA LYS A 162 0.90 -2.80 -5.17
C LYS A 162 1.87 -3.96 -5.42
N LYS A 163 3.16 -3.69 -5.30
CA LYS A 163 4.24 -4.66 -5.51
C LYS A 163 4.76 -5.31 -4.22
N GLY A 164 4.26 -4.86 -3.06
CA GLY A 164 4.68 -5.37 -1.75
C GLY A 164 6.01 -4.82 -1.25
N ILE A 165 6.61 -3.89 -1.99
CA ILE A 165 7.80 -3.13 -1.64
C ILE A 165 7.77 -1.82 -2.43
N THR A 166 8.30 -0.75 -1.86
CA THR A 166 8.51 0.52 -2.57
C THR A 166 9.93 0.55 -3.13
N VAL A 167 10.07 0.89 -4.41
CA VAL A 167 11.37 1.06 -5.07
C VAL A 167 11.47 2.50 -5.57
N ILE A 168 12.58 3.16 -5.24
CA ILE A 168 12.88 4.52 -5.67
C ILE A 168 14.21 4.52 -6.42
N VAL A 169 14.18 5.07 -7.63
CA VAL A 169 15.37 5.30 -8.44
C VAL A 169 15.70 6.79 -8.43
N THR A 170 16.93 7.12 -8.10
CA THR A 170 17.37 8.51 -7.93
C THR A 170 17.89 9.13 -9.23
N GLU A 171 19.18 9.11 -9.47
CA GLU A 171 19.81 9.86 -10.57
C GLU A 171 20.36 9.01 -11.72
N GLY A 172 20.17 7.72 -11.68
CA GLY A 172 20.78 6.78 -12.61
C GLY A 172 21.98 6.04 -11.98
N PHE A 173 22.88 5.52 -12.81
CA PHE A 173 23.94 4.59 -12.37
C PHE A 173 25.14 5.25 -11.67
N GLY A 174 25.04 6.53 -11.29
CA GLY A 174 26.07 7.23 -10.52
C GLY A 174 27.35 7.45 -11.34
N ASP A 175 27.41 8.55 -12.10
CA ASP A 175 28.64 9.04 -12.73
C ASP A 175 29.30 10.12 -11.87
#